data_9d7ae5b23bbecbe5b2384efd9f5ec9d2
#
_entry.id   9d7ae5b23bbecbe5b2384efd9f5ec9d2
#
_cell.length_a   1.000
_cell.length_b   1.000
_cell.length_c   1.000
_cell.angle_alpha   90.00
_cell.angle_beta   90.00
_cell.angle_gamma   90.00
#
_symmetry.space_group_name_H-M   'P 1'
#
loop_
_entity.id
_entity.type
_entity.pdbx_description
1 polymer ?
#
loop_
_entity_poly.entity_id
_entity_poly.type
_entity_poly.pdbx_seq_one_letter_code
_entity_poly.pdbx_strand_id
1 'polypeptide(L)'
;MKEERAIKRKKRRIKFVVKLGVFLLICGTVVFLLKAPFFNVTKFEVEGNNYYTEDEILVMGNCKTGGNVFIGTDIGDIRTRLEKDAYMASVKVKRVLPYTIRIELDERRQTAAIVYGEKYVVVDSDGTVLRKTGVMPQITVLRGLTISKLSVGEKIEAEEK
;
A
#
# COMPACT_ATOMS: atom_id res chain seq x y z
N MET A 1 -64.48 14.87 2.55
CA MET A 1 -63.60 13.84 1.92
C MET A 1 -62.37 14.41 1.18
N LYS A 2 -62.52 15.46 0.30
CA LYS A 2 -61.33 16.03 -0.42
C LYS A 2 -60.36 16.77 0.50
N GLU A 3 -60.85 17.54 1.46
CA GLU A 3 -59.99 18.29 2.42
C GLU A 3 -59.20 17.41 3.37
N GLU A 4 -59.77 16.34 3.91
CA GLU A 4 -59.04 15.40 4.78
C GLU A 4 -57.90 14.73 4.03
N ARG A 5 -58.08 14.39 2.75
CA ARG A 5 -57.00 13.82 1.90
C ARG A 5 -55.89 14.85 1.66
N ALA A 6 -56.21 16.12 1.49
CA ALA A 6 -55.24 17.20 1.33
C ALA A 6 -54.43 17.42 2.61
N ILE A 7 -55.08 17.41 3.79
CA ILE A 7 -54.40 17.52 5.10
C ILE A 7 -53.48 16.33 5.37
N LYS A 8 -53.92 15.10 5.08
CA LYS A 8 -53.10 13.90 5.20
C LYS A 8 -51.88 13.91 4.28
N ARG A 9 -52.04 14.40 3.02
CA ARG A 9 -50.91 14.56 2.07
C ARG A 9 -49.94 15.62 2.56
N LYS A 10 -50.39 16.76 3.08
CA LYS A 10 -49.55 17.83 3.64
C LYS A 10 -48.75 17.31 4.85
N LYS A 11 -49.41 16.61 5.79
CA LYS A 11 -48.71 15.99 6.95
C LYS A 11 -47.68 14.96 6.53
N ARG A 12 -47.94 14.14 5.50
CA ARG A 12 -46.98 13.19 4.95
C ARG A 12 -45.74 13.88 4.35
N ARG A 13 -45.96 14.95 3.56
CA ARG A 13 -44.85 15.75 2.98
C ARG A 13 -44.02 16.41 4.06
N ILE A 14 -44.65 17.02 5.06
CA ILE A 14 -43.91 17.62 6.19
C ILE A 14 -43.06 16.55 6.92
N LYS A 15 -43.66 15.40 7.26
CA LYS A 15 -42.89 14.29 7.88
C LYS A 15 -41.74 13.80 7.02
N PHE A 16 -41.91 13.74 5.71
CA PHE A 16 -40.84 13.38 4.78
C PHE A 16 -39.71 14.42 4.78
N VAL A 17 -40.05 15.70 4.67
CA VAL A 17 -39.07 16.81 4.67
C VAL A 17 -38.29 16.83 5.99
N VAL A 18 -38.98 16.65 7.13
CA VAL A 18 -38.35 16.59 8.44
C VAL A 18 -37.36 15.38 8.53
N LYS A 19 -37.80 14.19 8.08
CA LYS A 19 -36.91 13.01 8.07
C LYS A 19 -35.69 13.22 7.17
N LEU A 20 -35.91 13.82 5.98
CA LEU A 20 -34.82 14.14 5.06
C LEU A 20 -33.87 15.17 5.70
N GLY A 21 -34.39 16.20 6.35
CA GLY A 21 -33.58 17.20 7.06
C GLY A 21 -32.74 16.58 8.18
N VAL A 22 -33.34 15.70 8.99
CA VAL A 22 -32.62 14.98 10.06
C VAL A 22 -31.54 14.07 9.45
N PHE A 23 -31.85 13.35 8.38
CA PHE A 23 -30.89 12.51 7.68
C PHE A 23 -29.69 13.32 7.16
N LEU A 24 -29.95 14.44 6.48
CA LEU A 24 -28.88 15.32 5.97
C LEU A 24 -28.04 15.92 7.11
N LEU A 25 -28.66 16.27 8.23
CA LEU A 25 -27.96 16.77 9.41
C LEU A 25 -27.03 15.68 10.00
N ILE A 26 -27.51 14.44 10.12
CA ILE A 26 -26.67 13.32 10.59
C ILE A 26 -25.50 13.11 9.63
N CYS A 27 -25.77 13.03 8.32
CA CYS A 27 -24.69 12.88 7.32
C CYS A 27 -23.67 14.02 7.40
N GLY A 28 -24.13 15.26 7.50
CA GLY A 28 -23.26 16.43 7.65
C GLY A 28 -22.39 16.36 8.90
N THR A 29 -22.99 15.96 10.03
CA THR A 29 -22.24 15.77 11.30
C THR A 29 -21.18 14.68 11.18
N VAL A 30 -21.53 13.54 10.56
CA VAL A 30 -20.57 12.44 10.35
C VAL A 30 -19.40 12.90 9.47
N VAL A 31 -19.67 13.57 8.34
CA VAL A 31 -18.63 14.12 7.45
C VAL A 31 -17.76 15.13 8.19
N PHE A 32 -18.35 16.01 8.99
CA PHE A 32 -17.63 16.98 9.80
C PHE A 32 -16.68 16.31 10.81
N LEU A 33 -17.17 15.27 11.50
CA LEU A 33 -16.36 14.52 12.46
C LEU A 33 -15.21 13.77 11.76
N LEU A 34 -15.46 13.14 10.62
CA LEU A 34 -14.42 12.42 9.85
C LEU A 34 -13.32 13.36 9.34
N LYS A 35 -13.63 14.63 9.11
CA LYS A 35 -12.63 15.66 8.72
C LYS A 35 -11.91 16.31 9.91
N ALA A 36 -12.25 15.93 11.14
CA ALA A 36 -11.61 16.51 12.31
C ALA A 36 -10.09 16.23 12.32
N PRO A 37 -9.25 17.17 12.81
CA PRO A 37 -7.80 17.00 12.91
C PRO A 37 -7.37 15.78 13.73
N PHE A 38 -8.24 15.27 14.58
CA PHE A 38 -8.05 14.04 15.35
C PHE A 38 -7.75 12.81 14.46
N PHE A 39 -8.22 12.81 13.22
CA PHE A 39 -7.98 11.75 12.23
C PHE A 39 -6.82 12.05 11.28
N ASN A 40 -6.01 13.04 11.57
CA ASN A 40 -4.82 13.29 10.76
C ASN A 40 -3.73 12.28 11.11
N VAL A 41 -3.09 11.72 10.08
CA VAL A 41 -1.99 10.77 10.23
C VAL A 41 -0.82 11.45 10.90
N THR A 42 -0.45 10.96 12.07
CA THR A 42 0.71 11.44 12.84
C THR A 42 1.81 10.40 12.90
N LYS A 43 1.48 9.12 12.66
CA LYS A 43 2.41 8.01 12.79
C LYS A 43 2.27 7.01 11.64
N PHE A 44 3.41 6.53 11.16
CA PHE A 44 3.52 5.32 10.37
C PHE A 44 4.18 4.24 11.23
N GLU A 45 3.74 3.01 11.09
CA GLU A 45 4.33 1.83 11.70
C GLU A 45 4.73 0.87 10.58
N VAL A 46 6.00 0.48 10.54
CA VAL A 46 6.54 -0.44 9.54
C VAL A 46 6.89 -1.75 10.24
N GLU A 47 6.40 -2.86 9.72
CA GLU A 47 6.61 -4.19 10.27
C GLU A 47 7.09 -5.14 9.15
N GLY A 48 8.06 -6.00 9.47
CA GLY A 48 8.56 -7.03 8.55
C GLY A 48 9.75 -6.60 7.68
N ASN A 49 10.26 -5.39 7.86
CA ASN A 49 11.45 -4.91 7.18
C ASN A 49 12.72 -5.57 7.74
N ASN A 50 13.62 -5.99 6.85
CA ASN A 50 14.91 -6.60 7.19
C ASN A 50 16.06 -6.02 6.38
N TYR A 51 15.83 -5.76 5.09
CA TYR A 51 16.82 -5.22 4.17
C TYR A 51 16.80 -3.68 4.18
N TYR A 52 15.62 -3.10 4.13
CA TYR A 52 15.42 -1.65 4.19
C TYR A 52 15.16 -1.18 5.62
N THR A 53 15.62 0.02 5.93
CA THR A 53 15.26 0.74 7.15
C THR A 53 13.83 1.27 7.06
N GLU A 54 13.21 1.56 8.20
CA GLU A 54 11.88 2.17 8.25
C GLU A 54 11.82 3.47 7.45
N ASP A 55 12.84 4.34 7.60
CA ASP A 55 12.90 5.62 6.90
C ASP A 55 12.97 5.45 5.37
N GLU A 56 13.73 4.47 4.88
CA GLU A 56 13.81 4.19 3.44
C GLU A 56 12.45 3.74 2.90
N ILE A 57 11.72 2.89 3.63
CA ILE A 57 10.38 2.43 3.26
C ILE A 57 9.41 3.61 3.23
N LEU A 58 9.44 4.51 4.22
CA LEU A 58 8.60 5.69 4.26
C LEU A 58 8.88 6.64 3.09
N VAL A 59 10.15 6.79 2.71
CA VAL A 59 10.55 7.59 1.54
C VAL A 59 10.08 6.94 0.24
N MET A 60 10.30 5.62 0.05
CA MET A 60 9.85 4.88 -1.13
C MET A 60 8.32 4.93 -1.30
N GLY A 61 7.58 4.78 -0.20
CA GLY A 61 6.13 4.90 -0.17
C GLY A 61 5.60 6.32 -0.35
N ASN A 62 6.49 7.35 -0.33
CA ASN A 62 6.11 8.77 -0.25
C ASN A 62 5.12 9.04 0.90
N CYS A 63 5.38 8.44 2.06
CA CYS A 63 4.56 8.56 3.24
C CYS A 63 4.69 9.94 3.85
N LYS A 64 3.57 10.64 4.03
CA LYS A 64 3.54 11.99 4.59
C LYS A 64 2.53 12.07 5.72
N THR A 65 2.95 12.64 6.84
CA THR A 65 2.05 12.95 7.97
C THR A 65 1.19 14.18 7.67
N GLY A 66 0.15 14.40 8.47
CA GLY A 66 -0.74 15.56 8.40
C GLY A 66 -1.96 15.39 7.50
N GLY A 67 -1.95 14.44 6.57
CA GLY A 67 -3.14 14.08 5.79
C GLY A 67 -4.17 13.35 6.64
N ASN A 68 -5.46 13.54 6.35
CA ASN A 68 -6.51 12.80 7.04
C ASN A 68 -6.47 11.31 6.67
N VAL A 69 -6.58 10.43 7.68
CA VAL A 69 -6.47 8.97 7.52
C VAL A 69 -7.48 8.37 6.55
N PHE A 70 -8.66 8.98 6.38
CA PHE A 70 -9.71 8.49 5.49
C PHE A 70 -9.64 9.08 4.08
N ILE A 71 -9.32 10.38 3.98
CA ILE A 71 -9.50 11.17 2.74
C ILE A 71 -8.16 11.67 2.20
N GLY A 72 -7.21 11.99 3.08
CA GLY A 72 -5.94 12.64 2.71
C GLY A 72 -4.77 11.67 2.48
N THR A 73 -4.92 10.37 2.82
CA THR A 73 -3.86 9.39 2.69
C THR A 73 -4.32 8.23 1.81
N ASP A 74 -3.74 8.13 0.62
CA ASP A 74 -4.01 7.03 -0.30
C ASP A 74 -3.11 5.84 0.01
N ILE A 75 -3.67 4.87 0.75
CA ILE A 75 -2.97 3.62 1.10
C ILE A 75 -2.71 2.72 -0.11
N GLY A 76 -3.53 2.85 -1.18
CA GLY A 76 -3.33 2.12 -2.42
C GLY A 76 -2.11 2.62 -3.19
N ASP A 77 -1.91 3.94 -3.25
CA ASP A 77 -0.74 4.56 -3.88
C ASP A 77 0.55 4.20 -3.12
N ILE A 78 0.53 4.25 -1.77
CA ILE A 78 1.66 3.81 -0.93
C ILE A 78 2.03 2.36 -1.25
N ARG A 79 1.06 1.48 -1.24
CA ARG A 79 1.24 0.06 -1.56
C ARG A 79 1.84 -0.12 -2.95
N THR A 80 1.25 0.49 -3.98
CA THR A 80 1.69 0.35 -5.37
C THR A 80 3.11 0.88 -5.59
N ARG A 81 3.53 1.91 -4.83
CA ARG A 81 4.91 2.42 -4.89
C ARG A 81 5.89 1.43 -4.32
N LEU A 82 5.59 0.86 -3.15
CA LEU A 82 6.43 -0.12 -2.48
C LEU A 82 6.53 -1.44 -3.29
N GLU A 83 5.43 -1.91 -3.86
CA GLU A 83 5.40 -3.14 -4.68
C GLU A 83 6.22 -3.05 -5.98
N LYS A 84 6.67 -1.85 -6.39
CA LYS A 84 7.59 -1.68 -7.54
C LYS A 84 9.02 -2.11 -7.23
N ASP A 85 9.39 -2.16 -5.97
CA ASP A 85 10.73 -2.60 -5.58
C ASP A 85 10.84 -4.13 -5.61
N ALA A 86 11.92 -4.65 -6.21
CA ALA A 86 12.12 -6.08 -6.38
C ALA A 86 12.27 -6.85 -5.06
N TYR A 87 12.68 -6.18 -3.98
CA TYR A 87 12.79 -6.79 -2.67
C TYR A 87 11.44 -7.00 -1.99
N MET A 88 10.37 -6.36 -2.45
CA MET A 88 9.04 -6.51 -1.86
C MET A 88 8.32 -7.75 -2.40
N ALA A 89 8.23 -8.81 -1.58
CA ALA A 89 7.46 -10.00 -1.91
C ALA A 89 5.95 -9.75 -1.71
N SER A 90 5.59 -9.06 -0.64
CA SER A 90 4.22 -8.60 -0.40
C SER A 90 4.19 -7.31 0.41
N VAL A 91 3.18 -6.47 0.16
CA VAL A 91 2.95 -5.22 0.87
C VAL A 91 1.48 -5.11 1.25
N LYS A 92 1.22 -4.88 2.53
CA LYS A 92 -0.12 -4.60 3.06
C LYS A 92 -0.10 -3.28 3.79
N VAL A 93 -0.96 -2.35 3.37
CA VAL A 93 -1.09 -1.05 4.02
C VAL A 93 -2.47 -0.96 4.66
N LYS A 94 -2.52 -0.68 5.95
CA LYS A 94 -3.74 -0.65 6.75
C LYS A 94 -3.87 0.65 7.52
N ARG A 95 -5.12 1.09 7.70
CA ARG A 95 -5.46 2.18 8.59
C ARG A 95 -5.66 1.65 10.00
N VAL A 96 -4.87 2.14 10.95
CA VAL A 96 -5.02 1.87 12.38
C VAL A 96 -5.54 3.14 13.04
N LEU A 97 -6.85 3.18 13.24
CA LEU A 97 -7.50 4.37 13.76
C LEU A 97 -7.01 4.71 15.16
N PRO A 98 -6.99 6.00 15.51
CA PRO A 98 -7.53 7.11 14.73
C PRO A 98 -6.55 7.79 13.77
N TYR A 99 -5.23 7.65 13.92
CA TYR A 99 -4.24 8.50 13.26
C TYR A 99 -2.98 7.76 12.76
N THR A 100 -3.01 6.44 12.70
CA THR A 100 -1.85 5.61 12.32
C THR A 100 -2.09 4.89 11.00
N ILE A 101 -1.06 4.81 10.16
CA ILE A 101 -0.99 3.93 9.01
C ILE A 101 0.04 2.85 9.30
N ARG A 102 -0.36 1.58 9.20
CA ARG A 102 0.54 0.45 9.35
C ARG A 102 0.88 -0.14 7.98
N ILE A 103 2.17 -0.37 7.76
CA ILE A 103 2.75 -0.98 6.58
C ILE A 103 3.36 -2.32 7.00
N GLU A 104 2.74 -3.41 6.62
CA GLU A 104 3.23 -4.76 6.84
C GLU A 104 3.92 -5.23 5.56
N LEU A 105 5.19 -5.58 5.65
CA LEU A 105 6.04 -5.99 4.54
C LEU A 105 6.45 -7.45 4.68
N ASP A 106 6.66 -8.09 3.54
CA ASP A 106 7.42 -9.31 3.44
C ASP A 106 8.53 -9.08 2.41
N GLU A 107 9.76 -9.00 2.87
CA GLU A 107 10.91 -8.72 2.03
C GLU A 107 11.58 -10.01 1.56
N ARG A 108 11.95 -10.03 0.27
CA ARG A 108 12.73 -11.14 -0.33
C ARG A 108 14.14 -11.13 0.22
N ARG A 109 14.64 -12.32 0.52
CA ARG A 109 16.01 -12.51 1.02
C ARG A 109 16.96 -12.83 -0.12
N GLN A 110 18.14 -12.21 -0.11
CA GLN A 110 19.22 -12.55 -1.03
C GLN A 110 19.70 -13.97 -0.72
N THR A 111 19.55 -14.89 -1.67
CA THR A 111 19.90 -16.31 -1.47
C THR A 111 21.15 -16.69 -2.26
N ALA A 112 21.25 -16.25 -3.51
CA ALA A 112 22.40 -16.55 -4.35
C ALA A 112 22.71 -15.39 -5.31
N ALA A 113 23.90 -15.40 -5.86
CA ALA A 113 24.30 -14.55 -6.96
C ALA A 113 24.72 -15.39 -8.15
N ILE A 114 24.34 -14.98 -9.34
CA ILE A 114 24.66 -15.65 -10.60
C ILE A 114 25.63 -14.76 -11.36
N VAL A 115 26.69 -15.35 -11.88
CA VAL A 115 27.64 -14.62 -12.75
C VAL A 115 27.00 -14.41 -14.11
N TYR A 116 26.92 -13.16 -14.54
CA TYR A 116 26.39 -12.75 -15.82
C TYR A 116 27.32 -11.71 -16.49
N GLY A 117 28.15 -12.16 -17.40
CA GLY A 117 29.25 -11.37 -17.95
C GLY A 117 30.21 -10.90 -16.85
N GLU A 118 30.43 -9.61 -16.75
CA GLU A 118 31.29 -8.98 -15.72
C GLU A 118 30.52 -8.56 -14.46
N LYS A 119 29.24 -8.93 -14.33
CA LYS A 119 28.35 -8.55 -13.23
C LYS A 119 27.83 -9.77 -12.48
N TYR A 120 27.32 -9.50 -11.30
CA TYR A 120 26.59 -10.46 -10.48
C TYR A 120 25.12 -10.09 -10.43
N VAL A 121 24.27 -11.06 -10.59
CA VAL A 121 22.81 -10.95 -10.47
C VAL A 121 22.38 -11.62 -9.19
N VAL A 122 21.92 -10.83 -8.23
CA VAL A 122 21.45 -11.33 -6.94
C VAL A 122 20.00 -11.76 -7.07
N VAL A 123 19.71 -12.98 -6.59
CA VAL A 123 18.39 -13.61 -6.65
C VAL A 123 17.93 -14.08 -5.28
N ASP A 124 16.62 -14.24 -5.13
CA ASP A 124 16.01 -14.90 -3.98
C ASP A 124 15.95 -16.43 -4.17
N SER A 125 15.28 -17.12 -3.23
CA SER A 125 15.06 -18.58 -3.28
C SER A 125 14.20 -19.04 -4.46
N ASP A 126 13.35 -18.16 -4.97
CA ASP A 126 12.43 -18.43 -6.08
C ASP A 126 13.02 -18.10 -7.45
N GLY A 127 14.26 -17.61 -7.48
CA GLY A 127 14.93 -17.15 -8.68
C GLY A 127 14.51 -15.75 -9.14
N THR A 128 13.87 -14.95 -8.28
CA THR A 128 13.52 -13.56 -8.62
C THR A 128 14.76 -12.68 -8.55
N VAL A 129 15.01 -11.90 -9.58
CA VAL A 129 16.15 -10.97 -9.66
C VAL A 129 15.89 -9.76 -8.76
N LEU A 130 16.71 -9.64 -7.71
CA LEU A 130 16.61 -8.53 -6.75
C LEU A 130 17.41 -7.32 -7.21
N ARG A 131 18.67 -7.54 -7.62
CA ARG A 131 19.54 -6.46 -8.11
C ARG A 131 20.68 -7.00 -8.98
N LYS A 132 21.31 -6.10 -9.73
CA LYS A 132 22.57 -6.34 -10.46
C LYS A 132 23.68 -5.54 -9.79
N THR A 133 24.87 -6.14 -9.63
CA THR A 133 26.01 -5.49 -9.01
C THR A 133 27.31 -5.85 -9.72
N GLY A 134 28.26 -4.92 -9.78
CA GLY A 134 29.62 -5.20 -10.26
C GLY A 134 30.55 -5.71 -9.15
N VAL A 135 30.11 -5.65 -7.90
CA VAL A 135 30.90 -6.11 -6.74
C VAL A 135 30.43 -7.51 -6.35
N MET A 136 31.39 -8.41 -6.11
CA MET A 136 31.08 -9.78 -5.67
C MET A 136 30.34 -9.74 -4.32
N PRO A 137 29.10 -10.23 -4.24
CA PRO A 137 28.36 -10.25 -3.00
C PRO A 137 28.84 -11.37 -2.07
N GLN A 138 28.66 -11.18 -0.76
CA GLN A 138 29.06 -12.17 0.28
C GLN A 138 27.97 -13.24 0.47
N ILE A 139 27.53 -13.86 -0.62
CA ILE A 139 26.54 -14.94 -0.65
C ILE A 139 27.01 -16.01 -1.64
N THR A 140 26.34 -17.15 -1.71
CA THR A 140 26.65 -18.23 -2.64
C THR A 140 26.65 -17.73 -4.08
N VAL A 141 27.76 -17.96 -4.80
CA VAL A 141 27.87 -17.54 -6.21
C VAL A 141 27.75 -18.76 -7.12
N LEU A 142 26.77 -18.75 -7.99
CA LEU A 142 26.48 -19.76 -9.00
C LEU A 142 27.16 -19.38 -10.33
N ARG A 143 27.79 -20.34 -10.99
CA ARG A 143 28.48 -20.17 -12.27
C ARG A 143 27.99 -21.19 -13.27
N GLY A 144 28.13 -20.88 -14.56
CA GLY A 144 27.81 -21.81 -15.64
C GLY A 144 26.35 -21.91 -16.02
N LEU A 145 25.51 -21.01 -15.51
CA LEU A 145 24.12 -20.87 -15.91
C LEU A 145 24.02 -19.96 -17.13
N THR A 146 23.32 -20.42 -18.18
CA THR A 146 22.92 -19.58 -19.31
C THR A 146 21.54 -19.03 -19.01
N ILE A 147 21.42 -17.69 -18.96
CA ILE A 147 20.16 -17.00 -18.65
C ILE A 147 19.65 -16.34 -19.93
N SER A 148 18.44 -16.68 -20.34
CA SER A 148 17.78 -16.13 -21.53
C SER A 148 17.06 -14.81 -21.25
N LYS A 149 16.50 -14.64 -20.04
CA LYS A 149 15.81 -13.43 -19.62
C LYS A 149 16.27 -12.96 -18.24
N LEU A 150 16.57 -11.67 -18.14
CA LEU A 150 17.08 -11.06 -16.94
C LEU A 150 16.55 -9.64 -16.72
N SER A 151 15.46 -9.54 -15.97
CA SER A 151 14.86 -8.27 -15.55
C SER A 151 14.76 -8.23 -14.03
N VAL A 152 15.08 -7.08 -13.43
CA VAL A 152 14.92 -6.88 -11.98
C VAL A 152 13.44 -6.94 -11.62
N GLY A 153 13.10 -7.69 -10.58
CA GLY A 153 11.72 -7.94 -10.15
C GLY A 153 11.04 -9.13 -10.82
N GLU A 154 11.67 -9.76 -11.84
CA GLU A 154 11.15 -10.94 -12.54
C GLU A 154 11.97 -12.19 -12.20
N LYS A 155 11.36 -13.36 -12.38
CA LYS A 155 12.09 -14.63 -12.27
C LYS A 155 13.06 -14.80 -13.44
N ILE A 156 14.22 -15.37 -13.13
CA ILE A 156 15.18 -15.75 -14.17
C ILE A 156 14.59 -16.90 -15.02
N GLU A 157 14.84 -16.85 -16.31
CA GLU A 157 14.62 -17.96 -17.22
C GLU A 157 15.99 -18.53 -17.61
N ALA A 158 16.28 -19.75 -17.21
CA ALA A 158 17.48 -20.47 -17.63
C ALA A 158 17.20 -21.24 -18.92
N GLU A 159 18.19 -21.31 -19.82
CA GLU A 159 18.11 -22.23 -20.96
C GLU A 159 18.37 -23.66 -20.46
N GLU A 160 17.38 -24.55 -20.66
CA GLU A 160 17.61 -25.99 -20.52
C GLU A 160 18.54 -26.46 -21.67
N LYS A 161 19.64 -27.11 -21.29
CA LYS A 161 20.53 -27.76 -22.24
C LYS A 161 20.03 -29.13 -22.61
#